data_0b03c1cf413ae0b1c952c2b85312443e
#
_entry.id   0b03c1cf413ae0b1c952c2b85312443e
#
_cell.length_a   1.000
_cell.length_b   1.000
_cell.length_c   1.000
_cell.angle_alpha   90.00
_cell.angle_beta   90.00
_cell.angle_gamma   90.00
#
_symmetry.space_group_name_H-M   'P 1'
#
loop_
_entity.id
_entity.type
_entity.pdbx_description
1 polymer ?
#
loop_
_entity_poly.entity_id
_entity_poly.type
_entity_poly.pdbx_seq_one_letter_code
_entity_poly.pdbx_strand_id
1 'polypeptide(L)'
;MKEIYQQTVEEVLDHVESRESGLTSEQVERSRENCGWNELAEGKKKSILQIFFEQYKDFLVLILIASAVISGMLGDVESAAVIVIVITINAILGTVQTVKAEQSLQSLKKLSGPEAKVLRDGVAVQLPARELVVGDVILLEAGDMIPADGRLIENASLKVDESALTGESLAVEKSRDIILEEASLGDRTNMLFSGSFVTYGRGRAVVTNVGMQTEVGKIAGLLKSTSEKQTPLQANLDDFGKKLSILILIFCGILFAISVFRGEKISSAFMFAVALAVAAIPEALSSIVTIVLSFGTQKMA
;
A
#
# COMPACT_ATOMS: atom_id res chain seq x y z
N MET A 1 30.61 -18.07 -0.97
CA MET A 1 30.10 -17.91 -2.36
C MET A 1 30.47 -16.50 -2.76
N LYS A 2 30.95 -16.24 -3.98
CA LYS A 2 31.24 -14.86 -4.42
C LYS A 2 29.92 -14.08 -4.56
N GLU A 3 29.90 -12.82 -4.14
CA GLU A 3 28.77 -11.92 -4.37
C GLU A 3 28.64 -11.61 -5.88
N ILE A 4 27.45 -11.22 -6.34
CA ILE A 4 27.17 -10.94 -7.77
C ILE A 4 28.14 -9.90 -8.36
N TYR A 5 28.46 -8.84 -7.60
CA TYR A 5 29.38 -7.79 -8.05
C TYR A 5 30.85 -8.26 -8.15
N GLN A 6 31.18 -9.40 -7.54
CA GLN A 6 32.51 -10.03 -7.60
C GLN A 6 32.65 -11.08 -8.72
N GLN A 7 31.59 -11.29 -9.50
CA GLN A 7 31.53 -12.27 -10.58
C GLN A 7 31.72 -11.61 -11.95
N THR A 8 32.24 -12.37 -12.91
CA THR A 8 32.27 -11.94 -14.30
C THR A 8 30.84 -11.86 -14.87
N VAL A 9 30.68 -11.18 -16.00
CA VAL A 9 29.35 -11.11 -16.66
C VAL A 9 28.86 -12.52 -17.04
N GLU A 10 29.76 -13.36 -17.53
CA GLU A 10 29.47 -14.74 -17.93
C GLU A 10 29.05 -15.58 -16.73
N GLU A 11 29.79 -15.50 -15.60
CA GLU A 11 29.43 -16.19 -14.35
C GLU A 11 28.05 -15.77 -13.84
N VAL A 12 27.69 -14.46 -13.96
CA VAL A 12 26.37 -13.97 -13.54
C VAL A 12 25.29 -14.46 -14.47
N LEU A 13 25.50 -14.41 -15.81
CA LEU A 13 24.51 -14.93 -16.77
C LEU A 13 24.22 -16.42 -16.52
N ASP A 14 25.29 -17.21 -16.28
CA ASP A 14 25.12 -18.63 -15.93
C ASP A 14 24.40 -18.81 -14.60
N HIS A 15 24.70 -17.97 -13.59
CA HIS A 15 24.06 -18.01 -12.27
C HIS A 15 22.56 -17.76 -12.32
N VAL A 16 22.12 -16.84 -13.17
CA VAL A 16 20.68 -16.49 -13.35
C VAL A 16 20.03 -17.26 -14.50
N GLU A 17 20.69 -18.25 -15.06
CA GLU A 17 20.23 -19.09 -16.19
C GLU A 17 19.80 -18.24 -17.42
N SER A 18 20.52 -17.16 -17.71
CA SER A 18 20.20 -16.19 -18.75
C SER A 18 21.24 -16.15 -19.86
N ARG A 19 20.98 -15.34 -20.90
CA ARG A 19 21.85 -15.09 -22.04
C ARG A 19 21.81 -13.61 -22.41
N GLU A 20 22.84 -13.13 -23.15
CA GLU A 20 22.85 -11.76 -23.64
C GLU A 20 21.65 -11.42 -24.56
N SER A 21 21.08 -12.43 -25.26
CA SER A 21 19.88 -12.31 -26.08
C SER A 21 18.57 -12.28 -25.27
N GLY A 22 18.64 -12.42 -23.95
CA GLY A 22 17.50 -12.49 -23.04
C GLY A 22 16.91 -13.88 -22.88
N LEU A 23 15.91 -13.99 -22.03
CA LEU A 23 15.21 -15.25 -21.72
C LEU A 23 14.20 -15.62 -22.81
N THR A 24 13.96 -16.93 -22.97
CA THR A 24 12.82 -17.45 -23.72
C THR A 24 11.54 -17.38 -22.87
N SER A 25 10.37 -17.45 -23.54
CA SER A 25 9.08 -17.45 -22.83
C SER A 25 8.97 -18.57 -21.77
N GLU A 26 9.50 -19.75 -22.04
CA GLU A 26 9.51 -20.89 -21.11
C GLU A 26 10.39 -20.59 -19.87
N GLN A 27 11.57 -19.97 -20.09
CA GLN A 27 12.48 -19.57 -19.00
C GLN A 27 11.86 -18.48 -18.14
N VAL A 28 11.12 -17.53 -18.72
CA VAL A 28 10.40 -16.48 -17.99
C VAL A 28 9.37 -17.09 -17.05
N GLU A 29 8.58 -18.07 -17.50
CA GLU A 29 7.58 -18.73 -16.65
C GLU A 29 8.24 -19.49 -15.49
N ARG A 30 9.31 -20.24 -15.76
CA ARG A 30 10.07 -20.94 -14.73
C ARG A 30 10.69 -19.99 -13.70
N SER A 31 11.30 -18.89 -14.15
CA SER A 31 11.88 -17.89 -13.25
C SER A 31 10.79 -17.22 -12.41
N ARG A 32 9.59 -16.96 -12.98
CA ARG A 32 8.45 -16.40 -12.26
C ARG A 32 7.90 -17.32 -11.20
N GLU A 33 7.86 -18.61 -11.44
CA GLU A 33 7.47 -19.61 -10.43
C GLU A 33 8.44 -19.64 -9.23
N ASN A 34 9.73 -19.44 -9.49
CA ASN A 34 10.76 -19.46 -8.45
C ASN A 34 10.86 -18.14 -7.67
N CYS A 35 10.83 -16.99 -8.35
CA CYS A 35 11.12 -15.68 -7.76
C CYS A 35 9.86 -14.82 -7.51
N GLY A 36 8.72 -15.19 -8.11
CA GLY A 36 7.48 -14.42 -8.03
C GLY A 36 7.47 -13.19 -8.93
N TRP A 37 6.60 -12.25 -8.59
CA TRP A 37 6.44 -10.98 -9.30
C TRP A 37 7.40 -9.92 -8.76
N ASN A 38 7.85 -9.01 -9.62
CA ASN A 38 8.66 -7.87 -9.21
C ASN A 38 7.77 -6.80 -8.52
N GLU A 39 7.30 -7.12 -7.33
CA GLU A 39 6.46 -6.27 -6.50
C GLU A 39 6.96 -6.28 -5.06
N LEU A 40 6.94 -5.11 -4.44
CA LEU A 40 7.12 -5.04 -2.99
C LEU A 40 5.88 -5.65 -2.32
N ALA A 41 6.12 -6.53 -1.34
CA ALA A 41 5.01 -7.16 -0.63
C ALA A 41 4.12 -6.09 0.03
N GLU A 42 2.91 -5.94 -0.47
CA GLU A 42 1.88 -5.14 0.20
C GLU A 42 1.55 -5.76 1.57
N GLY A 43 1.09 -4.92 2.52
CA GLY A 43 0.55 -5.39 3.79
C GLY A 43 -0.53 -6.47 3.58
N LYS A 44 -0.71 -7.37 4.54
CA LYS A 44 -1.79 -8.37 4.44
C LYS A 44 -3.12 -7.65 4.25
N LYS A 45 -3.77 -7.89 3.13
CA LYS A 45 -5.12 -7.37 2.88
C LYS A 45 -6.05 -7.88 3.95
N LYS A 46 -6.82 -6.98 4.56
CA LYS A 46 -7.84 -7.36 5.52
C LYS A 46 -8.92 -8.16 4.81
N SER A 47 -9.37 -9.24 5.41
CA SER A 47 -10.54 -9.97 4.94
C SER A 47 -11.78 -9.09 5.04
N ILE A 48 -12.75 -9.26 4.13
CA ILE A 48 -14.05 -8.55 4.18
C ILE A 48 -14.71 -8.74 5.55
N LEU A 49 -14.62 -9.93 6.13
CA LEU A 49 -15.12 -10.21 7.48
C LEU A 49 -14.38 -9.41 8.55
N GLN A 50 -13.06 -9.24 8.43
CA GLN A 50 -12.30 -8.40 9.36
C GLN A 50 -12.73 -6.94 9.27
N ILE A 51 -12.89 -6.40 8.05
CA ILE A 51 -13.37 -5.04 7.83
C ILE A 51 -14.76 -4.86 8.44
N PHE A 52 -15.65 -5.85 8.26
CA PHE A 52 -17.00 -5.83 8.84
C PHE A 52 -16.98 -5.79 10.37
N PHE A 53 -16.19 -6.66 11.00
CA PHE A 53 -16.10 -6.66 12.48
C PHE A 53 -15.33 -5.45 13.03
N GLU A 54 -14.45 -4.83 12.24
CA GLU A 54 -13.81 -3.58 12.62
C GLU A 54 -14.80 -2.42 12.74
N GLN A 55 -15.91 -2.42 11.97
CA GLN A 55 -16.97 -1.42 12.09
C GLN A 55 -17.60 -1.41 13.49
N TYR A 56 -17.67 -2.57 14.16
CA TYR A 56 -18.23 -2.67 15.51
C TYR A 56 -17.28 -2.15 16.62
N LYS A 57 -16.03 -1.87 16.28
CA LYS A 57 -15.06 -1.26 17.23
C LYS A 57 -15.14 0.27 17.25
N ASP A 58 -15.93 0.86 16.36
CA ASP A 58 -16.14 2.30 16.36
C ASP A 58 -16.79 2.74 17.67
N PHE A 59 -16.30 3.85 18.23
CA PHE A 59 -16.77 4.37 19.52
C PHE A 59 -18.27 4.63 19.53
N LEU A 60 -18.82 5.10 18.42
CA LEU A 60 -20.25 5.39 18.28
C LEU A 60 -21.09 4.13 18.22
N VAL A 61 -20.63 3.14 17.48
CA VAL A 61 -21.29 1.83 17.42
C VAL A 61 -21.31 1.17 18.78
N LEU A 62 -20.24 1.30 19.57
CA LEU A 62 -20.21 0.80 20.96
C LEU A 62 -21.28 1.47 21.84
N ILE A 63 -21.49 2.79 21.69
CA ILE A 63 -22.55 3.51 22.40
C ILE A 63 -23.93 2.99 21.99
N LEU A 64 -24.16 2.78 20.68
CA LEU A 64 -25.42 2.24 20.18
C LEU A 64 -25.67 0.81 20.66
N ILE A 65 -24.65 -0.03 20.72
CA ILE A 65 -24.73 -1.38 21.30
C ILE A 65 -25.13 -1.29 22.79
N ALA A 66 -24.48 -0.40 23.55
CA ALA A 66 -24.84 -0.18 24.96
C ALA A 66 -26.30 0.30 25.09
N SER A 67 -26.74 1.20 24.21
CA SER A 67 -28.12 1.69 24.16
C SER A 67 -29.12 0.58 23.84
N ALA A 68 -28.80 -0.32 22.89
CA ALA A 68 -29.64 -1.47 22.58
C ALA A 68 -29.76 -2.44 23.76
N VAL A 69 -28.68 -2.68 24.48
CA VAL A 69 -28.68 -3.51 25.70
C VAL A 69 -29.57 -2.88 26.77
N ILE A 70 -29.41 -1.58 27.05
CA ILE A 70 -30.20 -0.85 28.04
C ILE A 70 -31.69 -0.89 27.64
N SER A 71 -32.04 -0.64 26.39
CA SER A 71 -33.40 -0.71 25.88
C SER A 71 -34.03 -2.09 26.11
N GLY A 72 -33.29 -3.16 25.80
CA GLY A 72 -33.73 -4.53 26.05
C GLY A 72 -33.93 -4.83 27.54
N MET A 73 -33.05 -4.32 28.41
CA MET A 73 -33.20 -4.47 29.88
C MET A 73 -34.42 -3.70 30.46
N LEU A 74 -34.79 -2.59 29.82
CA LEU A 74 -35.99 -1.82 30.18
C LEU A 74 -37.29 -2.45 29.65
N GLY A 75 -37.20 -3.59 28.93
CA GLY A 75 -38.34 -4.33 28.40
C GLY A 75 -38.80 -3.86 26.98
N ASP A 76 -38.09 -2.91 26.39
CA ASP A 76 -38.38 -2.40 25.06
C ASP A 76 -37.55 -3.16 24.00
N VAL A 77 -37.98 -4.41 23.74
CA VAL A 77 -37.28 -5.31 22.81
C VAL A 77 -37.41 -4.84 21.36
N GLU A 78 -38.53 -4.18 21.00
CA GLU A 78 -38.76 -3.67 19.63
C GLU A 78 -37.73 -2.60 19.31
N SER A 79 -37.51 -1.64 20.18
CA SER A 79 -36.53 -0.59 20.00
C SER A 79 -35.09 -1.11 20.01
N ALA A 80 -34.78 -2.06 20.88
CA ALA A 80 -33.47 -2.72 20.89
C ALA A 80 -33.20 -3.42 19.55
N ALA A 81 -34.21 -4.12 18.99
CA ALA A 81 -34.07 -4.79 17.69
C ALA A 81 -33.85 -3.78 16.55
N VAL A 82 -34.55 -2.65 16.53
CA VAL A 82 -34.35 -1.58 15.54
C VAL A 82 -32.92 -1.05 15.58
N ILE A 83 -32.38 -0.76 16.77
CA ILE A 83 -31.00 -0.27 16.94
C ILE A 83 -30.01 -1.30 16.36
N VAL A 84 -30.16 -2.59 16.67
CA VAL A 84 -29.28 -3.65 16.18
C VAL A 84 -29.35 -3.76 14.65
N ILE A 85 -30.55 -3.65 14.08
CA ILE A 85 -30.74 -3.66 12.62
C ILE A 85 -30.00 -2.48 11.98
N VAL A 86 -30.17 -1.27 12.52
CA VAL A 86 -29.50 -0.06 12.04
C VAL A 86 -27.97 -0.20 12.09
N ILE A 87 -27.41 -0.63 13.22
CA ILE A 87 -25.98 -0.88 13.38
C ILE A 87 -25.48 -1.88 12.32
N THR A 88 -26.25 -2.96 12.10
CA THR A 88 -25.85 -3.99 11.12
C THR A 88 -25.88 -3.45 9.69
N ILE A 89 -26.92 -2.68 9.32
CA ILE A 89 -27.00 -2.04 7.99
C ILE A 89 -25.83 -1.06 7.81
N ASN A 90 -25.51 -0.26 8.80
CA ASN A 90 -24.39 0.69 8.76
C ASN A 90 -23.06 -0.04 8.64
N ALA A 91 -22.84 -1.13 9.39
CA ALA A 91 -21.65 -1.95 9.27
C ALA A 91 -21.49 -2.56 7.87
N ILE A 92 -22.57 -3.02 7.25
CA ILE A 92 -22.55 -3.51 5.86
C ILE A 92 -22.19 -2.36 4.91
N LEU A 93 -22.83 -1.21 5.04
CA LEU A 93 -22.60 -0.04 4.18
C LEU A 93 -21.15 0.44 4.29
N GLY A 94 -20.63 0.61 5.52
CA GLY A 94 -19.23 0.99 5.78
C GLY A 94 -18.24 -0.02 5.19
N THR A 95 -18.52 -1.31 5.32
CA THR A 95 -17.71 -2.37 4.70
C THR A 95 -17.67 -2.24 3.18
N VAL A 96 -18.83 -2.07 2.54
CA VAL A 96 -18.91 -1.90 1.07
C VAL A 96 -18.15 -0.65 0.61
N GLN A 97 -18.27 0.46 1.33
CA GLN A 97 -17.56 1.70 1.03
C GLN A 97 -16.04 1.51 1.15
N THR A 98 -15.56 0.89 2.22
CA THR A 98 -14.14 0.62 2.44
C THR A 98 -13.57 -0.28 1.34
N VAL A 99 -14.23 -1.39 1.02
CA VAL A 99 -13.80 -2.30 -0.04
C VAL A 99 -13.75 -1.62 -1.40
N LYS A 100 -14.76 -0.79 -1.75
CA LYS A 100 -14.74 -0.02 -2.99
C LYS A 100 -13.62 1.01 -3.05
N ALA A 101 -13.33 1.70 -1.93
CA ALA A 101 -12.24 2.65 -1.84
C ALA A 101 -10.88 1.94 -2.06
N GLU A 102 -10.65 0.81 -1.41
CA GLU A 102 -9.44 -0.01 -1.61
C GLU A 102 -9.28 -0.49 -3.05
N GLN A 103 -10.36 -0.96 -3.68
CA GLN A 103 -10.35 -1.39 -5.09
C GLN A 103 -10.00 -0.25 -6.03
N SER A 104 -10.54 0.95 -5.78
CA SER A 104 -10.23 2.15 -6.58
C SER A 104 -8.75 2.52 -6.48
N LEU A 105 -8.19 2.50 -5.28
CA LEU A 105 -6.75 2.75 -5.05
C LEU A 105 -5.87 1.71 -5.76
N GLN A 106 -6.24 0.44 -5.73
CA GLN A 106 -5.50 -0.62 -6.43
C GLN A 106 -5.54 -0.46 -7.95
N SER A 107 -6.69 -0.05 -8.49
CA SER A 107 -6.81 0.19 -9.94
C SER A 107 -5.90 1.34 -10.38
N LEU A 108 -5.79 2.40 -9.58
CA LEU A 108 -4.88 3.52 -9.83
C LEU A 108 -3.40 3.07 -9.81
N LYS A 109 -3.00 2.30 -8.81
CA LYS A 109 -1.63 1.76 -8.72
C LYS A 109 -1.26 0.92 -9.95
N LYS A 110 -2.19 0.15 -10.50
CA LYS A 110 -1.97 -0.65 -11.71
C LYS A 110 -1.77 0.18 -12.97
N LEU A 111 -2.43 1.33 -13.08
CA LEU A 111 -2.34 2.22 -14.25
C LEU A 111 -1.07 3.09 -14.24
N SER A 112 -0.48 3.34 -13.07
CA SER A 112 0.70 4.20 -12.89
C SER A 112 1.99 3.40 -12.66
N GLY A 113 1.98 2.09 -12.88
CA GLY A 113 3.18 1.27 -12.72
C GLY A 113 4.25 1.63 -13.75
N PRO A 114 5.54 1.68 -13.37
CA PRO A 114 6.63 1.92 -14.31
C PRO A 114 6.69 0.79 -15.34
N GLU A 115 7.07 1.14 -16.55
CA GLU A 115 7.34 0.19 -17.63
C GLU A 115 8.84 -0.10 -17.71
N ALA A 116 9.19 -1.27 -18.21
CA ALA A 116 10.57 -1.68 -18.45
C ALA A 116 10.74 -2.14 -19.89
N LYS A 117 11.85 -1.76 -20.50
CA LYS A 117 12.29 -2.29 -21.80
C LYS A 117 13.17 -3.49 -21.55
N VAL A 118 12.80 -4.65 -22.06
CA VAL A 118 13.54 -5.90 -21.88
C VAL A 118 13.86 -6.56 -23.20
N LEU A 119 14.94 -7.30 -23.23
CA LEU A 119 15.29 -8.17 -24.35
C LEU A 119 14.85 -9.59 -24.02
N ARG A 120 13.92 -10.15 -24.79
CA ARG A 120 13.47 -11.56 -24.70
C ARG A 120 13.50 -12.19 -26.09
N ASP A 121 14.04 -13.38 -26.21
CA ASP A 121 14.24 -14.07 -27.51
C ASP A 121 14.94 -13.19 -28.58
N GLY A 122 15.86 -12.31 -28.16
CA GLY A 122 16.55 -11.38 -29.05
C GLY A 122 15.70 -10.17 -29.49
N VAL A 123 14.48 -10.02 -29.05
CA VAL A 123 13.57 -8.92 -29.38
C VAL A 123 13.37 -8.00 -28.19
N ALA A 124 13.49 -6.69 -28.43
CA ALA A 124 13.19 -5.69 -27.40
C ALA A 124 11.67 -5.55 -27.25
N VAL A 125 11.17 -5.77 -26.03
CA VAL A 125 9.75 -5.70 -25.65
C VAL A 125 9.60 -4.72 -24.49
N GLN A 126 8.54 -3.92 -24.51
CA GLN A 126 8.14 -3.06 -23.39
C GLN A 126 7.05 -3.77 -22.59
N LEU A 127 7.23 -3.85 -21.28
CA LEU A 127 6.29 -4.52 -20.39
C LEU A 127 6.21 -3.80 -19.03
N PRO A 128 5.14 -4.00 -18.27
CA PRO A 128 5.04 -3.50 -16.91
C PRO A 128 6.21 -4.02 -16.05
N ALA A 129 6.88 -3.14 -15.29
CA ALA A 129 8.03 -3.51 -14.46
C ALA A 129 7.74 -4.66 -13.48
N ARG A 130 6.49 -4.83 -13.05
CA ARG A 130 6.05 -5.95 -12.23
C ARG A 130 6.24 -7.32 -12.87
N GLU A 131 6.29 -7.38 -14.22
CA GLU A 131 6.40 -8.63 -14.99
C GLU A 131 7.84 -9.07 -15.21
N LEU A 132 8.81 -8.28 -14.74
CA LEU A 132 10.21 -8.64 -14.73
C LEU A 132 10.47 -9.88 -13.88
N VAL A 133 11.39 -10.69 -14.35
CA VAL A 133 11.88 -11.88 -13.64
C VAL A 133 13.41 -11.87 -13.56
N VAL A 134 13.96 -12.62 -12.64
CA VAL A 134 15.41 -12.84 -12.56
C VAL A 134 15.90 -13.49 -13.85
N GLY A 135 16.98 -12.94 -14.42
CA GLY A 135 17.52 -13.34 -15.70
C GLY A 135 17.06 -12.50 -16.89
N ASP A 136 16.03 -11.65 -16.77
CA ASP A 136 15.67 -10.70 -17.83
C ASP A 136 16.83 -9.75 -18.13
N VAL A 137 17.03 -9.42 -19.39
CA VAL A 137 18.00 -8.39 -19.82
C VAL A 137 17.26 -7.08 -20.04
N ILE A 138 17.47 -6.10 -19.15
CA ILE A 138 16.86 -4.78 -19.24
C ILE A 138 17.71 -3.84 -20.09
N LEU A 139 17.04 -2.99 -20.87
CA LEU A 139 17.62 -1.92 -21.67
C LEU A 139 17.34 -0.59 -20.96
N LEU A 140 18.38 0.19 -20.71
CA LEU A 140 18.30 1.43 -19.95
C LEU A 140 18.85 2.61 -20.74
N GLU A 141 18.13 3.73 -20.69
CA GLU A 141 18.49 5.01 -21.31
C GLU A 141 18.30 6.15 -20.29
N ALA A 142 18.93 7.30 -20.56
CA ALA A 142 18.76 8.49 -19.71
C ALA A 142 17.28 8.88 -19.57
N GLY A 143 16.83 9.05 -18.32
CA GLY A 143 15.43 9.30 -17.95
C GLY A 143 14.66 8.05 -17.49
N ASP A 144 15.19 6.85 -17.71
CA ASP A 144 14.55 5.62 -17.24
C ASP A 144 14.77 5.43 -15.73
N MET A 145 13.75 4.90 -15.06
CA MET A 145 13.86 4.38 -13.70
C MET A 145 14.28 2.91 -13.75
N ILE A 146 15.26 2.53 -12.93
CA ILE A 146 15.73 1.15 -12.83
C ILE A 146 14.66 0.32 -12.11
N PRO A 147 14.08 -0.71 -12.78
CA PRO A 147 12.89 -1.38 -12.27
C PRO A 147 13.18 -2.54 -11.32
N ALA A 148 14.41 -3.06 -11.31
CA ALA A 148 14.85 -4.20 -10.50
C ALA A 148 16.36 -4.13 -10.27
N ASP A 149 16.89 -4.89 -9.29
CA ASP A 149 18.34 -4.95 -9.13
C ASP A 149 18.96 -5.80 -10.24
N GLY A 150 20.10 -5.33 -10.76
CA GLY A 150 20.75 -6.01 -11.88
C GLY A 150 22.26 -5.83 -11.92
N ARG A 151 22.93 -6.70 -12.67
CA ARG A 151 24.35 -6.63 -12.98
C ARG A 151 24.52 -6.03 -14.37
N LEU A 152 25.30 -4.96 -14.47
CA LEU A 152 25.59 -4.29 -15.74
C LEU A 152 26.39 -5.21 -16.65
N ILE A 153 25.90 -5.44 -17.88
CA ILE A 153 26.56 -6.27 -18.89
C ILE A 153 27.12 -5.44 -20.06
N GLU A 154 26.49 -4.30 -20.37
CA GLU A 154 26.98 -3.35 -21.35
C GLU A 154 26.83 -1.93 -20.83
N ASN A 155 27.87 -1.09 -21.06
CA ASN A 155 27.93 0.28 -20.58
C ASN A 155 28.33 1.24 -21.70
N ALA A 156 27.55 2.29 -21.90
CA ALA A 156 27.87 3.43 -22.75
C ALA A 156 27.72 4.72 -21.94
N SER A 157 28.70 5.01 -21.08
CA SER A 157 28.76 6.20 -20.20
C SER A 157 27.53 6.32 -19.28
N LEU A 158 27.04 5.19 -18.76
CA LEU A 158 25.86 5.16 -17.89
C LEU A 158 26.18 5.84 -16.55
N LYS A 159 25.36 6.82 -16.18
CA LYS A 159 25.36 7.47 -14.85
C LYS A 159 23.99 7.31 -14.22
N VAL A 160 23.99 6.94 -12.93
CA VAL A 160 22.79 6.61 -12.19
C VAL A 160 22.74 7.42 -10.89
N ASP A 161 21.61 8.04 -10.63
CA ASP A 161 21.31 8.66 -9.34
C ASP A 161 20.77 7.59 -8.40
N GLU A 162 21.55 7.27 -7.37
CA GLU A 162 21.23 6.28 -6.34
C GLU A 162 21.01 6.95 -4.97
N SER A 163 20.77 8.26 -4.96
CA SER A 163 20.65 9.08 -3.75
C SER A 163 19.57 8.57 -2.78
N ALA A 164 18.50 8.03 -3.30
CA ALA A 164 17.42 7.46 -2.49
C ALA A 164 17.85 6.23 -1.66
N LEU A 165 18.89 5.52 -2.11
CA LEU A 165 19.39 4.29 -1.49
C LEU A 165 20.67 4.52 -0.69
N THR A 166 21.61 5.30 -1.25
CA THR A 166 22.94 5.54 -0.66
C THR A 166 23.02 6.83 0.16
N GLY A 167 22.13 7.79 -0.09
CA GLY A 167 22.15 9.13 0.49
C GLY A 167 23.13 10.09 -0.20
N GLU A 168 23.85 9.64 -1.23
CA GLU A 168 24.81 10.47 -1.96
C GLU A 168 24.14 11.25 -3.08
N SER A 169 24.33 12.57 -3.13
CA SER A 169 23.62 13.45 -4.09
C SER A 169 24.24 13.47 -5.50
N LEU A 170 25.38 12.85 -5.72
CA LEU A 170 26.05 12.80 -7.01
C LEU A 170 25.70 11.53 -7.75
N ALA A 171 25.42 11.66 -9.06
CA ALA A 171 25.19 10.49 -9.90
C ALA A 171 26.47 9.65 -10.04
N VAL A 172 26.35 8.35 -9.81
CA VAL A 172 27.45 7.38 -9.86
C VAL A 172 27.68 6.97 -11.30
N GLU A 173 28.91 7.06 -11.77
CA GLU A 173 29.33 6.52 -13.06
C GLU A 173 29.46 4.99 -12.96
N LYS A 174 28.73 4.28 -13.79
CA LYS A 174 28.71 2.82 -13.76
C LYS A 174 29.80 2.21 -14.63
N SER A 175 30.36 1.08 -14.18
CA SER A 175 31.35 0.28 -14.92
C SER A 175 30.90 -1.17 -14.99
N ARG A 176 31.35 -1.91 -15.99
CA ARG A 176 31.15 -3.37 -16.08
C ARG A 176 32.25 -4.17 -15.37
N ASP A 177 33.29 -3.49 -14.87
CA ASP A 177 34.45 -4.14 -14.29
C ASP A 177 34.07 -4.91 -13.00
N ILE A 178 34.85 -5.98 -12.74
CA ILE A 178 34.67 -6.80 -11.55
C ILE A 178 35.23 -6.07 -10.33
N ILE A 179 34.50 -6.06 -9.24
CA ILE A 179 34.93 -5.52 -7.97
C ILE A 179 35.37 -6.70 -7.10
N LEU A 180 36.67 -6.88 -6.92
CA LEU A 180 37.21 -8.03 -6.19
C LEU A 180 37.13 -7.88 -4.67
N GLU A 181 37.20 -6.64 -4.19
CA GLU A 181 37.14 -6.32 -2.77
C GLU A 181 35.70 -6.27 -2.26
N GLU A 182 35.53 -6.36 -0.95
CA GLU A 182 34.25 -6.14 -0.32
C GLU A 182 33.86 -4.67 -0.47
N ALA A 183 32.71 -4.41 -1.10
CA ALA A 183 32.27 -3.06 -1.44
C ALA A 183 30.95 -2.72 -0.77
N SER A 184 30.84 -1.50 -0.24
CA SER A 184 29.58 -0.95 0.25
C SER A 184 28.59 -0.80 -0.91
N LEU A 185 27.31 -0.60 -0.62
CA LEU A 185 26.28 -0.55 -1.64
C LEU A 185 26.57 0.55 -2.71
N GLY A 186 26.96 1.75 -2.27
CA GLY A 186 27.30 2.87 -3.14
C GLY A 186 28.55 2.65 -3.99
N ASP A 187 29.49 1.80 -3.55
CA ASP A 187 30.72 1.50 -4.26
C ASP A 187 30.57 0.39 -5.31
N ARG A 188 29.40 -0.29 -5.35
CA ARG A 188 29.13 -1.35 -6.34
C ARG A 188 28.80 -0.76 -7.70
N THR A 189 29.80 -0.15 -8.34
CA THR A 189 29.63 0.56 -9.61
C THR A 189 29.17 -0.33 -10.77
N ASN A 190 29.31 -1.65 -10.66
CA ASN A 190 28.89 -2.62 -11.66
C ASN A 190 27.48 -3.18 -11.41
N MET A 191 26.82 -2.76 -10.34
CA MET A 191 25.43 -3.10 -10.00
C MET A 191 24.49 -1.94 -10.24
N LEU A 192 23.24 -2.24 -10.48
CA LEU A 192 22.14 -1.32 -10.61
C LEU A 192 21.08 -1.67 -9.57
N PHE A 193 20.46 -0.67 -8.97
CA PHE A 193 19.51 -0.87 -7.87
C PHE A 193 18.12 -0.34 -8.24
N SER A 194 17.11 -1.11 -7.88
CA SER A 194 15.70 -0.76 -8.09
C SER A 194 15.37 0.60 -7.47
N GLY A 195 14.58 1.41 -8.18
CA GLY A 195 14.16 2.74 -7.72
C GLY A 195 15.15 3.87 -7.97
N SER A 196 16.35 3.57 -8.53
CA SER A 196 17.33 4.58 -8.97
C SER A 196 16.99 5.10 -10.37
N PHE A 197 17.53 6.29 -10.73
CA PHE A 197 17.27 6.91 -12.02
C PHE A 197 18.52 7.01 -12.88
N VAL A 198 18.38 6.67 -14.16
CA VAL A 198 19.45 6.89 -15.15
C VAL A 198 19.47 8.37 -15.52
N THR A 199 20.57 9.06 -15.19
CA THR A 199 20.74 10.49 -15.47
C THR A 199 21.46 10.78 -16.77
N TYR A 200 22.30 9.84 -17.23
CA TYR A 200 23.07 10.00 -18.48
C TYR A 200 23.46 8.64 -19.06
N GLY A 201 23.63 8.59 -20.38
CA GLY A 201 24.13 7.43 -21.10
C GLY A 201 23.08 6.35 -21.33
N ARG A 202 23.56 5.15 -21.65
CA ARG A 202 22.74 3.95 -21.84
C ARG A 202 23.50 2.71 -21.41
N GLY A 203 22.76 1.65 -21.10
CA GLY A 203 23.37 0.38 -20.71
C GLY A 203 22.42 -0.78 -20.82
N ARG A 204 22.96 -1.98 -20.70
CA ARG A 204 22.19 -3.22 -20.60
C ARG A 204 22.58 -3.93 -19.31
N ALA A 205 21.62 -4.46 -18.61
CA ALA A 205 21.86 -5.19 -17.37
C ALA A 205 21.01 -6.46 -17.31
N VAL A 206 21.53 -7.50 -16.69
CA VAL A 206 20.77 -8.69 -16.37
C VAL A 206 20.18 -8.53 -14.97
N VAL A 207 18.88 -8.78 -14.83
CA VAL A 207 18.16 -8.74 -13.56
C VAL A 207 18.64 -9.88 -12.66
N THR A 208 19.09 -9.52 -11.46
CA THR A 208 19.58 -10.47 -10.44
C THR A 208 18.62 -10.68 -9.30
N ASN A 209 17.85 -9.64 -8.94
CA ASN A 209 16.88 -9.68 -7.85
C ASN A 209 15.62 -8.89 -8.21
N VAL A 210 14.46 -9.39 -7.79
CA VAL A 210 13.13 -8.79 -8.02
C VAL A 210 12.34 -8.64 -6.71
N GLY A 211 11.44 -7.69 -6.67
CA GLY A 211 10.49 -7.49 -5.58
C GLY A 211 11.16 -7.35 -4.21
N MET A 212 10.77 -8.19 -3.27
CA MET A 212 11.30 -8.17 -1.90
C MET A 212 12.77 -8.61 -1.77
N GLN A 213 13.34 -9.19 -2.81
CA GLN A 213 14.74 -9.61 -2.82
C GLN A 213 15.69 -8.47 -3.24
N THR A 214 15.18 -7.38 -3.82
CA THR A 214 15.95 -6.17 -4.15
C THR A 214 16.42 -5.47 -2.87
N GLU A 215 17.45 -4.61 -2.97
CA GLU A 215 17.92 -3.83 -1.82
C GLU A 215 16.81 -2.95 -1.25
N VAL A 216 16.02 -2.30 -2.11
CA VAL A 216 14.81 -1.56 -1.69
C VAL A 216 13.78 -2.48 -1.03
N GLY A 217 13.60 -3.70 -1.55
CA GLY A 217 12.71 -4.70 -0.97
C GLY A 217 13.12 -5.14 0.43
N LYS A 218 14.42 -5.33 0.66
CA LYS A 218 14.98 -5.64 1.99
C LYS A 218 14.71 -4.50 2.99
N ILE A 219 14.91 -3.25 2.58
CA ILE A 219 14.60 -2.07 3.40
C ILE A 219 13.10 -2.00 3.70
N ALA A 220 12.25 -2.20 2.70
CA ALA A 220 10.80 -2.23 2.86
C ALA A 220 10.36 -3.34 3.84
N GLY A 221 11.03 -4.50 3.80
CA GLY A 221 10.80 -5.60 4.75
C GLY A 221 11.11 -5.23 6.19
N LEU A 222 12.19 -4.50 6.43
CA LEU A 222 12.56 -4.00 7.76
C LEU A 222 11.56 -2.94 8.28
N LEU A 223 11.07 -2.08 7.40
CA LEU A 223 10.08 -1.04 7.73
C LEU A 223 8.68 -1.60 7.99
N LYS A 224 8.35 -2.77 7.44
CA LYS A 224 7.03 -3.41 7.56
C LYS A 224 6.63 -3.79 8.99
N SER A 225 7.58 -3.84 9.92
CA SER A 225 7.32 -4.02 11.35
C SER A 225 6.75 -2.76 12.04
N THR A 226 6.78 -1.62 11.36
CA THR A 226 6.26 -0.35 11.87
C THR A 226 4.79 -0.23 11.44
N SER A 227 3.87 -0.13 12.40
CA SER A 227 2.43 0.02 12.14
C SER A 227 2.14 1.16 11.17
N GLU A 228 1.22 0.94 10.22
CA GLU A 228 0.71 1.99 9.35
C GLU A 228 0.23 3.17 10.19
N LYS A 229 0.94 4.28 10.13
CA LYS A 229 0.52 5.52 10.80
C LYS A 229 -0.57 6.18 9.97
N GLN A 230 -1.67 6.54 10.64
CA GLN A 230 -2.71 7.37 10.03
C GLN A 230 -2.10 8.68 9.50
N THR A 231 -2.61 9.17 8.37
CA THR A 231 -2.21 10.49 7.89
C THR A 231 -2.60 11.58 8.89
N PRO A 232 -1.87 12.71 8.99
CA PRO A 232 -2.23 13.81 9.89
C PRO A 232 -3.66 14.30 9.67
N LEU A 233 -4.16 14.28 8.42
CA LEU A 233 -5.53 14.66 8.10
C LEU A 233 -6.54 13.65 8.69
N GLN A 234 -6.30 12.35 8.53
CA GLN A 234 -7.15 11.32 9.13
C GLN A 234 -7.19 11.45 10.65
N ALA A 235 -6.03 11.61 11.29
CA ALA A 235 -5.95 11.77 12.75
C ALA A 235 -6.73 13.01 13.23
N ASN A 236 -6.64 14.15 12.54
CA ASN A 236 -7.38 15.37 12.88
C ASN A 236 -8.89 15.20 12.69
N LEU A 237 -9.32 14.46 11.66
CA LEU A 237 -10.73 14.20 11.39
C LEU A 237 -11.33 13.22 12.39
N ASP A 238 -10.58 12.21 12.79
CA ASP A 238 -10.99 11.28 13.86
C ASP A 238 -11.13 12.01 15.20
N ASP A 239 -10.19 12.93 15.52
CA ASP A 239 -10.27 13.76 16.73
C ASP A 239 -11.47 14.73 16.68
N PHE A 240 -11.70 15.36 15.52
CA PHE A 240 -12.89 16.19 15.31
C PHE A 240 -14.18 15.39 15.45
N GLY A 241 -14.25 14.22 14.82
CA GLY A 241 -15.39 13.29 14.93
C GLY A 241 -15.68 12.90 16.38
N LYS A 242 -14.64 12.55 17.15
CA LYS A 242 -14.77 12.25 18.59
C LYS A 242 -15.30 13.44 19.40
N LYS A 243 -14.75 14.63 19.20
CA LYS A 243 -15.20 15.85 19.91
C LYS A 243 -16.65 16.19 19.57
N LEU A 244 -17.02 16.09 18.29
CA LEU A 244 -18.39 16.31 17.83
C LEU A 244 -19.36 15.29 18.45
N SER A 245 -18.98 14.02 18.48
CA SER A 245 -19.77 12.96 19.10
C SER A 245 -20.01 13.17 20.58
N ILE A 246 -18.98 13.59 21.33
CA ILE A 246 -19.11 13.92 22.74
C ILE A 246 -20.09 15.09 22.92
N LEU A 247 -19.99 16.14 22.09
CA LEU A 247 -20.91 17.29 22.14
C LEU A 247 -22.37 16.85 21.89
N ILE A 248 -22.59 15.99 20.87
CA ILE A 248 -23.90 15.45 20.56
C ILE A 248 -24.45 14.62 21.74
N LEU A 249 -23.62 13.78 22.34
CA LEU A 249 -24.03 12.98 23.51
C LEU A 249 -24.41 13.85 24.71
N ILE A 250 -23.68 14.92 24.99
CA ILE A 250 -24.03 15.89 26.05
C ILE A 250 -25.40 16.51 25.73
N PHE A 251 -25.62 16.94 24.49
CA PHE A 251 -26.87 17.53 24.06
C PHE A 251 -28.06 16.55 24.18
N CYS A 252 -27.87 15.30 23.73
CA CYS A 252 -28.84 14.23 23.88
C CYS A 252 -29.15 13.93 25.36
N GLY A 253 -28.12 13.95 26.24
CA GLY A 253 -28.31 13.80 27.70
C GLY A 253 -29.13 14.92 28.33
N ILE A 254 -28.92 16.17 27.88
CA ILE A 254 -29.74 17.32 28.35
C ILE A 254 -31.19 17.15 27.89
N LEU A 255 -31.43 16.79 26.64
CA LEU A 255 -32.78 16.56 26.12
C LEU A 255 -33.47 15.40 26.82
N PHE A 256 -32.78 14.31 27.08
CA PHE A 256 -33.25 13.19 27.85
C PHE A 256 -33.71 13.67 29.26
N ALA A 257 -32.87 14.42 29.98
CA ALA A 257 -33.22 14.97 31.29
C ALA A 257 -34.46 15.86 31.25
N ILE A 258 -34.56 16.76 30.26
CA ILE A 258 -35.72 17.64 30.07
C ILE A 258 -36.99 16.80 29.80
N SER A 259 -36.93 15.76 28.95
CA SER A 259 -38.09 14.91 28.70
C SER A 259 -38.56 14.16 29.96
N VAL A 260 -37.63 13.64 30.74
CA VAL A 260 -37.98 13.00 32.03
C VAL A 260 -38.60 14.01 33.03
N PHE A 261 -38.03 15.23 33.12
CA PHE A 261 -38.62 16.29 33.98
C PHE A 261 -40.03 16.73 33.54
N ARG A 262 -40.36 16.59 32.25
CA ARG A 262 -41.69 16.86 31.73
C ARG A 262 -42.70 15.74 31.99
N GLY A 263 -42.25 14.65 32.62
CA GLY A 263 -43.11 13.51 32.99
C GLY A 263 -43.27 12.45 31.90
N GLU A 264 -42.44 12.48 30.87
CA GLU A 264 -42.44 11.39 29.86
C GLU A 264 -41.92 10.09 30.48
N LYS A 265 -42.32 8.96 29.93
CA LYS A 265 -41.78 7.65 30.33
C LYS A 265 -40.29 7.60 30.05
N ILE A 266 -39.51 7.10 30.99
CA ILE A 266 -38.03 7.00 30.88
C ILE A 266 -37.63 6.26 29.59
N SER A 267 -38.34 5.18 29.23
CA SER A 267 -38.06 4.42 27.98
C SER A 267 -38.25 5.29 26.74
N SER A 268 -39.35 6.06 26.67
CA SER A 268 -39.64 6.91 25.50
C SER A 268 -38.63 8.06 25.37
N ALA A 269 -38.31 8.73 26.50
CA ALA A 269 -37.30 9.78 26.54
C ALA A 269 -35.89 9.27 26.15
N PHE A 270 -35.53 8.06 26.59
CA PHE A 270 -34.28 7.42 26.25
C PHE A 270 -34.20 7.09 24.73
N MET A 271 -35.26 6.48 24.20
CA MET A 271 -35.34 6.16 22.77
C MET A 271 -35.26 7.40 21.88
N PHE A 272 -35.91 8.49 22.27
CA PHE A 272 -35.82 9.76 21.57
C PHE A 272 -34.38 10.29 21.54
N ALA A 273 -33.70 10.26 22.69
CA ALA A 273 -32.30 10.71 22.79
C ALA A 273 -31.35 9.82 21.94
N VAL A 274 -31.57 8.50 21.93
CA VAL A 274 -30.80 7.57 21.11
C VAL A 274 -31.06 7.81 19.60
N ALA A 275 -32.30 7.96 19.19
CA ALA A 275 -32.65 8.23 17.80
C ALA A 275 -32.02 9.55 17.31
N LEU A 276 -32.02 10.58 18.15
CA LEU A 276 -31.39 11.85 17.85
C LEU A 276 -29.85 11.72 17.73
N ALA A 277 -29.23 10.94 18.62
CA ALA A 277 -27.80 10.67 18.56
C ALA A 277 -27.41 9.97 17.26
N VAL A 278 -28.15 8.92 16.86
CA VAL A 278 -27.95 8.22 15.58
C VAL A 278 -28.06 9.18 14.39
N ALA A 279 -29.11 10.03 14.38
CA ALA A 279 -29.34 10.95 13.27
C ALA A 279 -28.30 12.08 13.18
N ALA A 280 -27.72 12.49 14.30
CA ALA A 280 -26.80 13.63 14.36
C ALA A 280 -25.34 13.26 14.12
N ILE A 281 -24.97 11.99 14.24
CA ILE A 281 -23.57 11.55 14.14
C ILE A 281 -23.19 11.31 12.67
N PRO A 282 -22.14 11.98 12.15
CA PRO A 282 -21.71 11.81 10.78
C PRO A 282 -20.85 10.54 10.62
N GLU A 283 -21.48 9.38 10.50
CA GLU A 283 -20.83 8.07 10.39
C GLU A 283 -19.89 7.93 9.17
N ALA A 284 -20.14 8.68 8.11
CA ALA A 284 -19.41 8.58 6.85
C ALA A 284 -18.17 9.52 6.77
N LEU A 285 -17.82 10.26 7.82
CA LEU A 285 -16.80 11.32 7.73
C LEU A 285 -15.43 10.78 7.31
N SER A 286 -14.93 9.73 7.95
CA SER A 286 -13.64 9.11 7.63
C SER A 286 -13.63 8.42 6.26
N SER A 287 -14.72 7.78 5.89
CA SER A 287 -14.86 7.12 4.58
C SER A 287 -14.91 8.12 3.42
N ILE A 288 -15.63 9.22 3.58
CA ILE A 288 -15.71 10.30 2.58
C ILE A 288 -14.34 10.90 2.34
N VAL A 289 -13.56 11.13 3.39
CA VAL A 289 -12.21 11.70 3.26
C VAL A 289 -11.28 10.76 2.50
N THR A 290 -11.32 9.46 2.77
CA THR A 290 -10.53 8.49 2.03
C THR A 290 -10.90 8.48 0.54
N ILE A 291 -12.18 8.57 0.22
CA ILE A 291 -12.68 8.66 -1.17
C ILE A 291 -12.21 9.96 -1.82
N VAL A 292 -12.34 11.11 -1.14
CA VAL A 292 -11.94 12.42 -1.68
C VAL A 292 -10.43 12.48 -1.90
N LEU A 293 -9.62 11.97 -0.98
CA LEU A 293 -8.17 11.87 -1.16
C LEU A 293 -7.81 10.97 -2.35
N SER A 294 -8.52 9.86 -2.54
CA SER A 294 -8.34 8.97 -3.68
C SER A 294 -8.64 9.67 -5.02
N PHE A 295 -9.72 10.45 -5.09
CA PHE A 295 -10.02 11.28 -6.27
C PHE A 295 -9.02 12.43 -6.46
N GLY A 296 -8.52 13.01 -5.37
CA GLY A 296 -7.50 14.06 -5.42
C GLY A 296 -6.19 13.55 -6.03
N THR A 297 -5.72 12.39 -5.60
CA THR A 297 -4.51 11.76 -6.16
C THR A 297 -4.69 11.36 -7.63
N GLN A 298 -5.88 10.85 -8.00
CA GLN A 298 -6.20 10.52 -9.39
C GLN A 298 -6.12 11.73 -10.34
N LYS A 299 -6.45 12.92 -9.83
CA LYS A 299 -6.45 14.14 -10.65
C LYS A 299 -5.06 14.78 -10.77
N MET A 300 -4.13 14.37 -9.90
CA MET A 300 -2.73 14.85 -9.88
C MET A 300 -1.77 13.91 -10.60
N ALA A 301 -2.16 12.65 -10.83
CA ALA A 301 -1.46 11.67 -11.66
C ALA A 301 -1.91 11.77 -13.12
#